data_2ab437df3116daac51c9080a4a3e1b5e
#
_entry.id   2ab437df3116daac51c9080a4a3e1b5e
#
_cell.length_a   1.000
_cell.length_b   1.000
_cell.length_c   1.000
_cell.angle_alpha   90.00
_cell.angle_beta   90.00
_cell.angle_gamma   90.00
#
_symmetry.space_group_name_H-M   'P 1'
#
loop_
_entity.id
_entity.type
_entity.pdbx_description
1 polymer ?
#
loop_
_entity_poly.entity_id
_entity_poly.type
_entity_poly.pdbx_seq_one_letter_code
_entity_poly.pdbx_strand_id
1 'polypeptide(L)'
;MKFLDQCKIYAKAGDGGAGCVGFRREKFIEYGGPDGGDGGRGGDIVVEAMANLNTLIDYRYQQHFRAEKGHHGEGRNKSGRAGEAIILKVPVGTQVLAEDNETLIADMVEPGQRIVLCRGGDGGFGNAHYKSSTNQAPRRADAGWPGDERWIWLRLKLIADIGLVGLPNAGKSTFLAATSSARPKIADYPFTTLKPQLGVVRVDDDEFVLADLPGLIE
;
A
#
# COMPACT_ATOMS: atom_id res chain seq x y z
N MET A 1 -6.54 -21.05 -9.70
CA MET A 1 -5.95 -19.96 -8.88
C MET A 1 -5.54 -20.50 -7.52
N LYS A 2 -4.49 -19.97 -6.89
CA LYS A 2 -4.16 -20.32 -5.49
C LYS A 2 -4.65 -19.19 -4.62
N PHE A 3 -5.55 -19.47 -3.69
CA PHE A 3 -5.99 -18.52 -2.67
C PHE A 3 -4.83 -18.16 -1.74
N LEU A 4 -4.62 -16.87 -1.49
CA LEU A 4 -3.61 -16.38 -0.56
C LEU A 4 -4.28 -15.47 0.47
N ASP A 5 -4.20 -15.87 1.72
CA ASP A 5 -4.81 -15.21 2.88
C ASP A 5 -3.82 -14.40 3.72
N GLN A 6 -2.52 -14.62 3.51
CA GLN A 6 -1.48 -13.93 4.24
C GLN A 6 -0.23 -13.75 3.37
N CYS A 7 0.35 -12.55 3.39
CA CYS A 7 1.61 -12.26 2.70
C CYS A 7 2.41 -11.17 3.40
N LYS A 8 3.73 -11.25 3.28
CA LYS A 8 4.66 -10.20 3.74
C LYS A 8 5.06 -9.34 2.55
N ILE A 9 4.99 -8.02 2.70
CA ILE A 9 5.39 -7.07 1.67
C ILE A 9 6.31 -6.00 2.24
N TYR A 10 7.16 -5.46 1.39
CA TYR A 10 8.01 -4.31 1.67
C TYR A 10 7.42 -3.07 1.02
N ALA A 11 7.17 -2.05 1.81
CA ALA A 11 6.64 -0.76 1.39
C ALA A 11 7.67 0.34 1.66
N LYS A 12 8.06 1.07 0.62
CA LYS A 12 8.93 2.23 0.72
C LYS A 12 8.28 3.41 0.01
N ALA A 13 8.00 4.47 0.76
CA ALA A 13 7.57 5.75 0.21
C ALA A 13 8.70 6.45 -0.54
N GLY A 14 8.36 7.38 -1.41
CA GLY A 14 9.34 8.15 -2.18
C GLY A 14 10.13 9.10 -1.29
N ASP A 15 11.42 9.24 -1.56
CA ASP A 15 12.23 10.28 -0.92
C ASP A 15 11.85 11.66 -1.49
N GLY A 16 12.04 12.73 -0.73
CA GLY A 16 11.89 14.09 -1.22
C GLY A 16 12.97 14.47 -2.23
N GLY A 17 12.60 15.31 -3.19
CA GLY A 17 13.54 15.90 -4.14
C GLY A 17 14.47 16.93 -3.48
N ALA A 18 15.68 17.11 -3.99
CA ALA A 18 16.58 18.15 -3.50
C ALA A 18 16.12 19.55 -3.93
N GLY A 19 16.34 20.52 -3.06
CA GLY A 19 16.25 21.92 -3.43
C GLY A 19 17.35 22.35 -4.40
N CYS A 20 17.14 23.45 -5.10
CA CYS A 20 18.06 23.99 -6.08
C CYS A 20 18.87 25.17 -5.53
N VAL A 21 20.12 25.29 -5.94
CA VAL A 21 20.91 26.53 -5.78
C VAL A 21 20.89 27.25 -7.12
N GLY A 22 20.06 28.27 -7.24
CA GLY A 22 19.93 29.10 -8.41
C GLY A 22 20.11 30.59 -8.10
N PHE A 23 20.58 31.36 -9.08
CA PHE A 23 20.66 32.81 -9.00
C PHE A 23 20.08 33.39 -10.27
N ARG A 24 19.23 34.40 -10.12
CA ARG A 24 18.60 35.08 -11.25
C ARG A 24 19.65 35.72 -12.14
N ARG A 25 19.62 35.39 -13.42
CA ARG A 25 20.51 35.95 -14.44
C ARG A 25 19.66 36.44 -15.61
N GLU A 26 19.57 37.77 -15.71
CA GLU A 26 18.84 38.40 -16.80
C GLU A 26 19.68 39.54 -17.38
N LYS A 27 19.39 39.94 -18.65
CA LYS A 27 20.02 41.06 -19.28
C LYS A 27 19.74 42.32 -18.44
N PHE A 28 20.78 43.11 -18.15
CA PHE A 28 20.74 44.30 -17.30
C PHE A 28 20.53 44.09 -15.79
N ILE A 29 20.57 42.84 -15.29
CA ILE A 29 20.58 42.55 -13.87
C ILE A 29 21.90 41.91 -13.52
N GLU A 30 22.82 42.70 -13.00
CA GLU A 30 24.19 42.28 -12.70
C GLU A 30 24.26 41.40 -11.43
N TYR A 31 23.46 41.74 -10.42
CA TYR A 31 23.37 41.03 -9.15
C TYR A 31 21.95 40.49 -8.91
N GLY A 32 21.60 39.41 -9.58
CA GLY A 32 20.34 38.71 -9.32
C GLY A 32 20.37 37.99 -7.99
N GLY A 33 19.27 38.06 -7.21
CA GLY A 33 19.15 37.34 -5.95
C GLY A 33 19.01 35.83 -6.14
N PRO A 34 19.00 35.05 -5.04
CA PRO A 34 18.76 33.60 -5.09
C PRO A 34 17.36 33.34 -5.65
N ASP A 35 17.27 32.36 -6.54
CA ASP A 35 16.04 31.98 -7.24
C ASP A 35 15.88 30.44 -7.35
N GLY A 36 16.67 29.68 -6.57
CA GLY A 36 16.51 28.23 -6.52
C GLY A 36 15.23 27.82 -5.81
N GLY A 37 14.40 27.02 -6.49
CA GLY A 37 13.16 26.48 -5.96
C GLY A 37 13.36 25.25 -5.08
N ASP A 38 12.32 24.88 -4.35
CA ASP A 38 12.31 23.73 -3.45
C ASP A 38 12.12 22.41 -4.22
N GLY A 39 12.60 21.31 -3.65
CA GLY A 39 12.31 19.98 -4.17
C GLY A 39 10.85 19.59 -3.95
N GLY A 40 10.35 18.66 -4.76
CA GLY A 40 9.03 18.07 -4.60
C GLY A 40 9.00 17.04 -3.48
N ARG A 41 7.83 16.83 -2.87
CA ARG A 41 7.61 15.76 -1.89
C ARG A 41 7.62 14.40 -2.57
N GLY A 42 8.11 13.35 -1.92
CA GLY A 42 8.00 11.96 -2.36
C GLY A 42 6.56 11.44 -2.31
N GLY A 43 6.27 10.43 -3.13
CA GLY A 43 4.97 9.77 -3.16
C GLY A 43 4.71 8.94 -1.90
N ASP A 44 3.47 8.91 -1.44
CA ASP A 44 3.03 8.08 -0.31
C ASP A 44 2.73 6.65 -0.76
N ILE A 45 2.71 5.69 0.18
CA ILE A 45 2.08 4.39 -0.02
C ILE A 45 0.80 4.35 0.79
N VAL A 46 -0.31 4.12 0.08
CA VAL A 46 -1.67 4.10 0.63
C VAL A 46 -2.24 2.70 0.45
N VAL A 47 -2.89 2.16 1.48
CA VAL A 47 -3.68 0.93 1.39
C VAL A 47 -5.15 1.31 1.23
N GLU A 48 -5.83 0.70 0.27
CA GLU A 48 -7.25 0.92 -0.03
C GLU A 48 -8.03 -0.40 -0.03
N ALA A 49 -9.13 -0.46 0.73
CA ALA A 49 -10.03 -1.60 0.76
C ALA A 49 -10.98 -1.59 -0.44
N MET A 50 -11.04 -2.72 -1.16
CA MET A 50 -11.88 -2.90 -2.34
C MET A 50 -12.91 -4.00 -2.10
N ALA A 51 -14.19 -3.73 -2.43
CA ALA A 51 -15.27 -4.70 -2.27
C ALA A 51 -15.21 -5.87 -3.27
N ASN A 52 -14.60 -5.64 -4.44
CA ASN A 52 -14.54 -6.62 -5.52
C ASN A 52 -13.29 -7.50 -5.51
N LEU A 53 -12.52 -7.48 -4.42
CA LEU A 53 -11.35 -8.34 -4.24
C LEU A 53 -11.61 -9.34 -3.12
N ASN A 54 -11.26 -10.62 -3.36
CA ASN A 54 -11.46 -11.72 -2.40
C ASN A 54 -10.15 -12.44 -2.06
N THR A 55 -9.00 -11.99 -2.56
CA THR A 55 -7.72 -12.66 -2.34
C THR A 55 -6.56 -11.66 -2.38
N LEU A 56 -5.47 -12.03 -1.71
CA LEU A 56 -4.21 -11.29 -1.73
C LEU A 56 -3.21 -11.88 -2.75
N ILE A 57 -3.69 -12.62 -3.76
CA ILE A 57 -2.83 -13.39 -4.67
C ILE A 57 -1.79 -12.54 -5.41
N ASP A 58 -2.12 -11.30 -5.75
CA ASP A 58 -1.26 -10.39 -6.49
C ASP A 58 0.02 -10.07 -5.70
N TYR A 59 -0.08 -9.99 -4.38
CA TYR A 59 1.04 -9.73 -3.47
C TYR A 59 2.02 -10.90 -3.35
N ARG A 60 1.67 -12.08 -3.85
CA ARG A 60 2.60 -13.21 -3.97
C ARG A 60 3.66 -12.98 -5.05
N TYR A 61 3.26 -12.32 -6.11
CA TYR A 61 4.13 -12.09 -7.26
C TYR A 61 4.92 -10.79 -7.13
N GLN A 62 4.31 -9.78 -6.54
CA GLN A 62 4.96 -8.51 -6.25
C GLN A 62 4.95 -8.25 -4.76
N GLN A 63 6.14 -8.31 -4.14
CA GLN A 63 6.30 -8.11 -2.69
C GLN A 63 6.97 -6.78 -2.33
N HIS A 64 7.53 -6.06 -3.32
CA HIS A 64 8.24 -4.80 -3.11
C HIS A 64 7.51 -3.66 -3.81
N PHE A 65 7.10 -2.67 -3.04
CA PHE A 65 6.43 -1.47 -3.52
C PHE A 65 7.27 -0.26 -3.15
N ARG A 66 7.62 0.54 -4.17
CA ARG A 66 8.41 1.76 -4.00
C ARG A 66 7.70 2.89 -4.72
N ALA A 67 7.25 3.91 -3.96
CA ALA A 67 6.66 5.09 -4.54
C ALA A 67 7.71 6.00 -5.20
N GLU A 68 7.25 6.86 -6.09
CA GLU A 68 8.11 7.75 -6.86
C GLU A 68 8.75 8.81 -5.95
N LYS A 69 10.01 9.13 -6.22
CA LYS A 69 10.71 10.24 -5.55
C LYS A 69 10.15 11.59 -6.01
N GLY A 70 10.24 12.58 -5.12
CA GLY A 70 10.02 13.96 -5.50
C GLY A 70 11.09 14.45 -6.48
N HIS A 71 10.70 15.28 -7.45
CA HIS A 71 11.61 15.87 -8.39
C HIS A 71 12.43 16.99 -7.75
N HIS A 72 13.61 17.23 -8.28
CA HIS A 72 14.47 18.34 -7.83
C HIS A 72 13.82 19.68 -8.11
N GLY A 73 14.11 20.67 -7.26
CA GLY A 73 13.81 22.07 -7.55
C GLY A 73 14.66 22.59 -8.70
N GLU A 74 14.16 23.61 -9.38
CA GLU A 74 14.84 24.26 -10.50
C GLU A 74 15.05 25.77 -10.22
N GLY A 75 15.85 26.42 -11.06
CA GLY A 75 15.98 27.87 -11.04
C GLY A 75 14.64 28.59 -11.35
N ARG A 76 14.60 29.91 -11.14
CA ARG A 76 13.41 30.76 -11.30
C ARG A 76 12.29 30.41 -10.32
N ASN A 77 12.65 30.01 -9.09
CA ASN A 77 11.74 29.62 -8.02
C ASN A 77 10.76 28.49 -8.41
N LYS A 78 11.14 27.60 -9.32
CA LYS A 78 10.32 26.48 -9.70
C LYS A 78 10.51 25.34 -8.72
N SER A 79 9.45 24.97 -8.00
CA SER A 79 9.43 23.79 -7.14
C SER A 79 9.38 22.52 -7.97
N GLY A 80 10.05 21.47 -7.48
CA GLY A 80 9.98 20.15 -8.07
C GLY A 80 8.56 19.56 -7.98
N ARG A 81 8.19 18.74 -8.96
CA ARG A 81 6.93 17.97 -8.93
C ARG A 81 6.97 16.97 -7.79
N ALA A 82 5.86 16.76 -7.09
CA ALA A 82 5.71 15.67 -6.13
C ALA A 82 5.71 14.31 -6.86
N GLY A 83 6.27 13.29 -6.21
CA GLY A 83 6.23 11.91 -6.67
C GLY A 83 4.81 11.34 -6.59
N GLU A 84 4.49 10.40 -7.48
CA GLU A 84 3.19 9.74 -7.49
C GLU A 84 3.06 8.73 -6.34
N ALA A 85 1.89 8.74 -5.69
CA ALA A 85 1.58 7.78 -4.64
C ALA A 85 1.22 6.41 -5.22
N ILE A 86 1.57 5.34 -4.51
CA ILE A 86 1.13 3.98 -4.83
C ILE A 86 -0.07 3.61 -3.96
N ILE A 87 -1.12 3.09 -4.61
CA ILE A 87 -2.29 2.56 -3.92
C ILE A 87 -2.22 1.03 -3.94
N LEU A 88 -2.09 0.45 -2.75
CA LEU A 88 -2.16 -1.00 -2.52
C LEU A 88 -3.62 -1.39 -2.31
N LYS A 89 -4.20 -2.06 -3.29
CA LYS A 89 -5.61 -2.49 -3.24
C LYS A 89 -5.72 -3.81 -2.50
N VAL A 90 -6.48 -3.86 -1.42
CA VAL A 90 -6.69 -5.06 -0.61
C VAL A 90 -8.17 -5.38 -0.49
N PRO A 91 -8.56 -6.66 -0.29
CA PRO A 91 -9.94 -7.02 0.03
C PRO A 91 -10.41 -6.36 1.33
N VAL A 92 -11.72 -6.11 1.45
CA VAL A 92 -12.37 -5.79 2.72
C VAL A 92 -12.12 -6.93 3.72
N GLY A 93 -11.89 -6.61 4.99
CA GLY A 93 -11.54 -7.58 6.03
C GLY A 93 -10.04 -7.92 6.09
N THR A 94 -9.20 -7.16 5.35
CA THR A 94 -7.74 -7.30 5.44
C THR A 94 -7.19 -6.54 6.65
N GLN A 95 -6.42 -7.23 7.49
CA GLN A 95 -5.61 -6.62 8.54
C GLN A 95 -4.22 -6.28 7.99
N VAL A 96 -3.79 -5.08 8.29
CA VAL A 96 -2.42 -4.61 8.07
C VAL A 96 -1.68 -4.72 9.40
N LEU A 97 -0.68 -5.59 9.47
CA LEU A 97 0.10 -5.84 10.66
C LEU A 97 1.55 -5.35 10.47
N ALA A 98 2.20 -5.03 11.57
CA ALA A 98 3.62 -4.68 11.55
C ALA A 98 4.51 -5.88 11.19
N GLU A 99 5.81 -5.67 11.14
CA GLU A 99 6.78 -6.72 10.78
C GLU A 99 6.78 -7.92 11.71
N ASP A 100 6.43 -7.71 12.98
CA ASP A 100 6.27 -8.75 14.01
C ASP A 100 5.10 -9.71 13.76
N ASN A 101 4.23 -9.39 12.79
CA ASN A 101 3.00 -10.14 12.46
C ASN A 101 1.98 -10.21 13.62
N GLU A 102 2.10 -9.34 14.62
CA GLU A 102 1.24 -9.30 15.81
C GLU A 102 0.62 -7.90 16.00
N THR A 103 1.42 -6.85 15.87
CA THR A 103 0.96 -5.47 16.08
C THR A 103 0.06 -5.01 14.94
N LEU A 104 -1.21 -4.73 15.26
CA LEU A 104 -2.20 -4.23 14.31
C LEU A 104 -1.92 -2.76 13.99
N ILE A 105 -1.65 -2.45 12.72
CA ILE A 105 -1.55 -1.08 12.20
C ILE A 105 -2.92 -0.57 11.79
N ALA A 106 -3.69 -1.37 11.05
CA ALA A 106 -5.04 -1.04 10.62
C ALA A 106 -5.87 -2.29 10.31
N ASP A 107 -7.20 -2.14 10.44
CA ASP A 107 -8.19 -3.13 10.00
C ASP A 107 -9.04 -2.49 8.89
N MET A 108 -9.02 -3.09 7.71
CA MET A 108 -9.66 -2.57 6.50
C MET A 108 -11.06 -3.16 6.37
N VAL A 109 -12.03 -2.63 7.14
CA VAL A 109 -13.37 -3.21 7.28
C VAL A 109 -14.41 -2.59 6.35
N GLU A 110 -14.18 -1.38 5.85
CA GLU A 110 -15.15 -0.67 5.01
C GLU A 110 -14.66 -0.55 3.56
N PRO A 111 -15.51 -0.80 2.56
CA PRO A 111 -15.14 -0.56 1.17
C PRO A 111 -14.75 0.90 0.92
N GLY A 112 -13.64 1.12 0.22
CA GLY A 112 -13.12 2.46 -0.04
C GLY A 112 -12.35 3.08 1.13
N GLN A 113 -12.22 2.39 2.26
CA GLN A 113 -11.36 2.83 3.37
C GLN A 113 -9.93 2.96 2.91
N ARG A 114 -9.28 4.08 3.25
CA ARG A 114 -7.88 4.38 2.89
C ARG A 114 -7.05 4.71 4.11
N ILE A 115 -5.85 4.18 4.16
CA ILE A 115 -4.85 4.51 5.17
C ILE A 115 -3.51 4.83 4.50
N VAL A 116 -2.80 5.83 5.02
CA VAL A 116 -1.41 6.09 4.61
C VAL A 116 -0.50 5.17 5.40
N LEU A 117 0.08 4.19 4.71
CA LEU A 117 0.99 3.21 5.30
C LEU A 117 2.40 3.76 5.51
N CYS A 118 2.94 4.41 4.47
CA CYS A 118 4.25 5.06 4.50
C CYS A 118 4.12 6.47 3.90
N ARG A 119 4.66 7.46 4.59
CA ARG A 119 4.67 8.86 4.14
C ARG A 119 5.90 9.15 3.31
N GLY A 120 5.70 9.83 2.17
CA GLY A 120 6.80 10.36 1.36
C GLY A 120 7.59 11.41 2.11
N GLY A 121 8.89 11.44 1.86
CA GLY A 121 9.79 12.45 2.41
C GLY A 121 9.49 13.84 1.86
N ASP A 122 9.66 14.87 2.69
CA ASP A 122 9.48 16.24 2.26
C ASP A 122 10.60 16.69 1.33
N GLY A 123 10.27 17.58 0.39
CA GLY A 123 11.26 18.18 -0.52
C GLY A 123 12.22 19.10 0.21
N GLY A 124 13.49 19.09 -0.20
CA GLY A 124 14.53 19.97 0.33
C GLY A 124 14.30 21.43 -0.06
N PHE A 125 14.62 22.36 0.81
CA PHE A 125 14.50 23.79 0.53
C PHE A 125 15.57 24.26 -0.46
N GLY A 126 15.15 25.07 -1.42
CA GLY A 126 16.04 25.79 -2.34
C GLY A 126 16.76 26.97 -1.66
N ASN A 127 17.78 27.50 -2.32
CA ASN A 127 18.54 28.62 -1.74
C ASN A 127 17.72 29.91 -1.58
N ALA A 128 16.63 30.08 -2.32
CA ALA A 128 15.74 31.24 -2.16
C ALA A 128 15.12 31.28 -0.74
N HIS A 129 14.86 30.12 -0.13
CA HIS A 129 14.33 30.01 1.23
C HIS A 129 15.29 30.58 2.29
N TYR A 130 16.60 30.45 2.08
CA TYR A 130 17.64 30.88 3.03
C TYR A 130 18.08 32.34 2.91
N LYS A 131 17.41 33.11 2.06
CA LYS A 131 17.67 34.55 1.92
C LYS A 131 17.32 35.29 3.21
N SER A 132 18.27 36.04 3.73
CA SER A 132 18.10 36.87 4.91
C SER A 132 18.76 38.24 4.72
N SER A 133 18.51 39.20 5.64
CA SER A 133 19.14 40.50 5.63
C SER A 133 20.68 40.47 5.72
N THR A 134 21.19 39.46 6.43
CA THR A 134 22.64 39.26 6.61
C THR A 134 23.26 38.37 5.53
N ASN A 135 22.46 37.51 4.87
CA ASN A 135 22.90 36.63 3.79
C ASN A 135 21.96 36.78 2.59
N GLN A 136 22.28 37.70 1.69
CA GLN A 136 21.45 37.98 0.52
C GLN A 136 21.71 37.03 -0.66
N ALA A 137 22.80 36.24 -0.63
CA ALA A 137 23.19 35.33 -1.70
C ALA A 137 23.55 33.93 -1.15
N PRO A 138 22.61 33.24 -0.46
CA PRO A 138 22.90 31.93 0.09
C PRO A 138 23.19 30.90 -1.00
N ARG A 139 24.22 30.06 -0.75
CA ARG A 139 24.62 28.95 -1.64
C ARG A 139 24.31 27.59 -1.01
N ARG A 140 23.29 27.55 -0.15
CA ARG A 140 22.83 26.35 0.50
C ARG A 140 21.47 25.93 -0.06
N ALA A 141 21.32 24.63 -0.31
CA ALA A 141 20.03 23.98 -0.52
C ALA A 141 20.05 22.63 0.22
N ASP A 142 18.88 22.13 0.58
CA ASP A 142 18.76 20.86 1.30
C ASP A 142 18.51 19.71 0.32
N ALA A 143 18.98 18.51 0.69
CA ALA A 143 18.91 17.32 -0.18
C ALA A 143 17.53 16.69 -0.26
N GLY A 144 16.54 17.14 0.51
CA GLY A 144 15.29 16.46 0.73
C GLY A 144 15.38 15.40 1.82
N TRP A 145 14.24 14.99 2.32
CA TRP A 145 14.15 14.02 3.42
C TRP A 145 13.81 12.63 2.89
N PRO A 146 14.29 11.56 3.55
CA PRO A 146 13.93 10.20 3.17
C PRO A 146 12.45 9.95 3.43
N GLY A 147 11.82 9.14 2.59
CA GLY A 147 10.48 8.61 2.83
C GLY A 147 10.51 7.46 3.84
N ASP A 148 9.35 7.20 4.46
CA ASP A 148 9.18 6.06 5.36
C ASP A 148 9.36 4.74 4.61
N GLU A 149 9.92 3.74 5.31
CA GLU A 149 9.99 2.38 4.81
C GLU A 149 9.72 1.38 5.91
N ARG A 150 9.01 0.30 5.57
CA ARG A 150 8.72 -0.79 6.51
C ARG A 150 8.34 -2.08 5.84
N TRP A 151 8.56 -3.19 6.54
CA TRP A 151 7.95 -4.47 6.25
C TRP A 151 6.61 -4.56 6.96
N ILE A 152 5.61 -5.11 6.28
CA ILE A 152 4.29 -5.37 6.84
C ILE A 152 3.78 -6.74 6.45
N TRP A 153 2.82 -7.23 7.22
CA TRP A 153 2.01 -8.37 6.88
C TRP A 153 0.60 -7.92 6.50
N LEU A 154 0.08 -8.45 5.41
CA LEU A 154 -1.32 -8.38 5.05
C LEU A 154 -1.94 -9.72 5.39
N ARG A 155 -3.00 -9.71 6.20
CA ARG A 155 -3.74 -10.89 6.61
C ARG A 155 -5.21 -10.69 6.33
N LEU A 156 -5.80 -11.53 5.47
CA LEU A 156 -7.21 -11.50 5.14
C LEU A 156 -8.00 -12.31 6.17
N LYS A 157 -8.93 -11.66 6.86
CA LYS A 157 -9.81 -12.28 7.88
C LYS A 157 -11.11 -12.86 7.30
N LEU A 158 -11.42 -12.59 6.04
CA LEU A 158 -12.62 -13.13 5.41
C LEU A 158 -12.57 -14.66 5.42
N ILE A 159 -13.58 -15.26 6.04
CA ILE A 159 -13.70 -16.70 6.12
C ILE A 159 -14.32 -17.21 4.84
N ALA A 160 -15.48 -16.73 4.48
CA ALA A 160 -16.20 -17.08 3.25
C ALA A 160 -17.41 -16.18 3.07
N ASP A 161 -17.87 -16.02 1.83
CA ASP A 161 -19.11 -15.35 1.49
C ASP A 161 -20.32 -16.28 1.73
N ILE A 162 -20.11 -17.59 1.54
CA ILE A 162 -21.15 -18.63 1.68
C ILE A 162 -20.61 -19.81 2.48
N GLY A 163 -21.37 -20.29 3.46
CA GLY A 163 -21.08 -21.51 4.23
C GLY A 163 -21.92 -22.71 3.80
N LEU A 164 -21.29 -23.87 3.56
CA LEU A 164 -21.98 -25.13 3.35
C LEU A 164 -22.24 -25.81 4.70
N VAL A 165 -23.51 -25.99 5.02
CA VAL A 165 -23.97 -26.66 6.24
C VAL A 165 -24.76 -27.91 5.88
N GLY A 166 -24.59 -29.01 6.60
CA GLY A 166 -25.32 -30.23 6.37
C GLY A 166 -24.72 -31.44 7.07
N LEU A 167 -25.44 -32.54 7.08
CA LEU A 167 -25.02 -33.81 7.77
C LEU A 167 -23.66 -34.29 7.28
N PRO A 168 -22.93 -35.07 8.11
CA PRO A 168 -21.73 -35.77 7.68
C PRO A 168 -22.03 -36.63 6.45
N ASN A 169 -21.08 -36.72 5.54
CA ASN A 169 -21.19 -37.46 4.26
C ASN A 169 -22.30 -37.02 3.29
N ALA A 170 -22.92 -35.85 3.48
CA ALA A 170 -23.91 -35.27 2.56
C ALA A 170 -23.30 -34.76 1.24
N GLY A 171 -22.02 -34.99 0.99
CA GLY A 171 -21.35 -34.58 -0.26
C GLY A 171 -20.86 -33.13 -0.30
N LYS A 172 -20.86 -32.40 0.83
CA LYS A 172 -20.43 -30.99 0.90
C LYS A 172 -19.02 -30.75 0.33
N SER A 173 -18.05 -31.54 0.81
CA SER A 173 -16.65 -31.41 0.37
C SER A 173 -16.47 -31.82 -1.09
N THR A 174 -17.29 -32.77 -1.59
CA THR A 174 -17.32 -33.19 -3.00
C THR A 174 -17.88 -32.06 -3.86
N PHE A 175 -18.96 -31.43 -3.40
CA PHE A 175 -19.55 -30.26 -4.08
C PHE A 175 -18.54 -29.10 -4.13
N LEU A 176 -17.90 -28.79 -3.00
CA LEU A 176 -16.85 -27.76 -2.93
C LEU A 176 -15.72 -28.05 -3.93
N ALA A 177 -15.25 -29.31 -3.99
CA ALA A 177 -14.17 -29.71 -4.89
C ALA A 177 -14.59 -29.64 -6.38
N ALA A 178 -15.87 -29.90 -6.68
CA ALA A 178 -16.41 -29.90 -8.05
C ALA A 178 -16.68 -28.48 -8.57
N THR A 179 -17.09 -27.55 -7.69
CA THR A 179 -17.45 -26.18 -8.07
C THR A 179 -16.31 -25.18 -7.93
N SER A 180 -15.28 -25.50 -7.12
CA SER A 180 -14.16 -24.60 -6.89
C SER A 180 -13.25 -24.51 -8.11
N SER A 181 -12.97 -23.28 -8.55
CA SER A 181 -11.98 -22.97 -9.58
C SER A 181 -10.53 -23.22 -9.14
N ALA A 182 -10.29 -23.41 -7.84
CA ALA A 182 -9.00 -23.71 -7.24
C ALA A 182 -9.11 -24.96 -6.36
N ARG A 183 -7.98 -25.63 -6.09
CA ARG A 183 -7.97 -26.72 -5.08
C ARG A 183 -8.40 -26.16 -3.74
N PRO A 184 -9.41 -26.74 -3.06
CA PRO A 184 -9.83 -26.31 -1.74
C PRO A 184 -8.65 -26.30 -0.76
N LYS A 185 -8.57 -25.24 0.06
CA LYS A 185 -7.52 -25.05 1.06
C LYS A 185 -8.13 -25.21 2.45
N ILE A 186 -7.48 -26.00 3.30
CA ILE A 186 -7.80 -26.05 4.72
C ILE A 186 -7.26 -24.75 5.35
N ALA A 187 -8.14 -23.98 5.96
CA ALA A 187 -7.79 -22.74 6.64
C ALA A 187 -7.69 -22.98 8.16
N ASP A 188 -6.65 -22.40 8.76
CA ASP A 188 -6.38 -22.46 10.19
C ASP A 188 -6.72 -21.11 10.82
N TYR A 189 -7.96 -20.99 11.31
CA TYR A 189 -8.41 -19.76 11.95
C TYR A 189 -8.39 -19.92 13.47
N PRO A 190 -7.82 -18.95 14.21
CA PRO A 190 -7.64 -19.06 15.66
C PRO A 190 -8.96 -19.08 16.46
N PHE A 191 -10.09 -18.77 15.80
CA PHE A 191 -11.43 -18.76 16.41
C PHE A 191 -12.32 -19.93 15.97
N THR A 192 -11.81 -20.89 15.19
CA THR A 192 -12.55 -22.09 14.77
C THR A 192 -11.95 -23.33 15.41
N THR A 193 -12.79 -24.13 16.07
CA THR A 193 -12.39 -25.44 16.63
C THR A 193 -12.16 -26.48 15.53
N LEU A 194 -12.80 -26.30 14.38
CA LEU A 194 -12.68 -27.17 13.21
C LEU A 194 -12.19 -26.35 12.02
N LYS A 195 -11.18 -26.85 11.31
CA LYS A 195 -10.57 -26.18 10.15
C LYS A 195 -11.48 -26.28 8.93
N PRO A 196 -12.12 -25.17 8.48
CA PRO A 196 -12.96 -25.20 7.30
C PRO A 196 -12.14 -25.41 6.03
N GLN A 197 -12.73 -26.07 5.03
CA GLN A 197 -12.18 -26.12 3.69
C GLN A 197 -12.75 -24.96 2.88
N LEU A 198 -11.87 -24.16 2.29
CA LEU A 198 -12.27 -23.01 1.47
C LEU A 198 -12.08 -23.32 -0.01
N GLY A 199 -13.05 -22.94 -0.83
CA GLY A 199 -12.97 -22.98 -2.29
C GLY A 199 -13.43 -21.67 -2.89
N VAL A 200 -12.82 -21.27 -4.00
CA VAL A 200 -13.24 -20.10 -4.77
C VAL A 200 -14.11 -20.57 -5.92
N VAL A 201 -15.32 -20.05 -5.98
CA VAL A 201 -16.29 -20.32 -7.06
C VAL A 201 -16.42 -19.07 -7.91
N ARG A 202 -16.36 -19.25 -9.21
CA ARG A 202 -16.56 -18.19 -10.18
C ARG A 202 -17.86 -18.42 -10.94
N VAL A 203 -18.69 -17.40 -10.97
CA VAL A 203 -19.93 -17.37 -11.76
C VAL A 203 -19.89 -16.11 -12.60
N ASP A 204 -19.76 -16.29 -13.92
CA ASP A 204 -19.56 -15.22 -14.89
C ASP A 204 -18.33 -14.36 -14.54
N ASP A 205 -18.52 -13.10 -14.18
CA ASP A 205 -17.48 -12.16 -13.80
C ASP A 205 -17.31 -11.99 -12.28
N ASP A 206 -18.17 -12.64 -11.49
CA ASP A 206 -18.14 -12.59 -10.02
C ASP A 206 -17.41 -13.80 -9.43
N GLU A 207 -16.60 -13.56 -8.40
CA GLU A 207 -15.92 -14.60 -7.62
C GLU A 207 -16.40 -14.51 -6.17
N PHE A 208 -16.70 -15.68 -5.56
CA PHE A 208 -17.04 -15.77 -4.15
C PHE A 208 -16.37 -16.97 -3.49
N VAL A 209 -16.14 -16.85 -2.18
CA VAL A 209 -15.51 -17.90 -1.37
C VAL A 209 -16.56 -18.76 -0.70
N LEU A 210 -16.50 -20.06 -0.93
CA LEU A 210 -17.31 -21.09 -0.29
C LEU A 210 -16.50 -21.73 0.84
N ALA A 211 -17.11 -21.85 2.03
CA ALA A 211 -16.55 -22.63 3.15
C ALA A 211 -17.36 -23.89 3.41
N ASP A 212 -16.71 -25.03 3.49
CA ASP A 212 -17.27 -26.24 4.09
C ASP A 212 -17.04 -26.17 5.61
N LEU A 213 -18.13 -26.02 6.37
CA LEU A 213 -18.13 -25.90 7.83
C LEU A 213 -18.45 -27.28 8.43
N PRO A 214 -17.44 -28.12 8.74
CA PRO A 214 -17.68 -29.39 9.37
C PRO A 214 -18.14 -29.20 10.83
N GLY A 215 -19.13 -29.96 11.28
CA GLY A 215 -19.45 -30.09 12.70
C GLY A 215 -20.43 -29.07 13.30
N LEU A 216 -21.24 -28.34 12.48
CA LEU A 216 -22.32 -27.50 13.00
C LEU A 216 -23.62 -28.25 13.35
N ILE A 217 -23.62 -29.57 13.24
CA ILE A 217 -24.77 -30.41 13.58
C ILE A 217 -24.28 -31.49 14.50
N GLU A 218 -24.64 -31.40 15.79
CA GLU A 218 -24.63 -32.50 16.76
C GLU A 218 -25.78 -33.48 16.49
#